data_b0e2fd4cac639e06cca40119ee3e3e39
#
_entry.id   b0e2fd4cac639e06cca40119ee3e3e39
#
_cell.length_a   1.000
_cell.length_b   1.000
_cell.length_c   1.000
_cell.angle_alpha   90.00
_cell.angle_beta   90.00
_cell.angle_gamma   90.00
#
_symmetry.space_group_name_H-M   'P 1'
#
loop_
_entity.id
_entity.type
_entity.pdbx_description
1 polymer ?
#
loop_
_entity_poly.entity_id
_entity_poly.type
_entity_poly.pdbx_seq_one_letter_code
_entity_poly.pdbx_strand_id
1 'polypeptide(L)'
;MSTACSFWYMPLEARTNRDPHASQDADVIVIGAGPGGATAAALLSEQGFRVLVLEKDEFPREKIGESLLPGLMPVLDRLGITPRDDTYVYKRGARFVCEDSDRQQAFEFRHALPGAASHAWHVDRALFDTQLRDRAVALGADVRHGQTVTDLGVDARGAWVKTDSAQYRGRYLIDSSGQSRLLARRNQTAEPYKRFGHSAVYTHYEEANVELLGPDFDIRIMLRPEGWGWIIPLPGRRLSVGVVAKGKLGRPNLDGGLLAGPLCEKLTDGAKRLETNLVSNYSYKNTMPSGPRFAAAGDAACFLDPVFSSGVTLALRGAADLVDVLAPALRDGREADAALLNAYHVSMQRAYATFAGLVERFYNTRFAESYFLGGDLGDDLRRGVMSVLAGDVWRYDNTFQDMLLSARRRRSAPTAN
;
A
#
# COMPACT_ATOMS: atom_id res chain seq x y z
N MET A 1 -28.67 18.96 -31.30
CA MET A 1 -28.80 19.98 -30.26
C MET A 1 -27.89 19.56 -29.11
N SER A 2 -26.77 20.22 -29.04
CA SER A 2 -25.67 19.96 -28.10
C SER A 2 -25.87 20.81 -26.85
N THR A 3 -25.96 20.20 -25.68
CA THR A 3 -25.90 20.92 -24.39
C THR A 3 -24.56 20.64 -23.76
N ALA A 4 -23.66 21.61 -23.91
CA ALA A 4 -22.37 21.65 -23.23
C ALA A 4 -22.59 21.90 -21.73
N CYS A 5 -22.09 21.02 -20.88
CA CYS A 5 -21.98 21.24 -19.44
C CYS A 5 -20.80 22.19 -19.20
N SER A 6 -21.10 23.45 -18.86
CA SER A 6 -20.13 24.46 -18.48
C SER A 6 -19.68 24.20 -17.03
N PHE A 7 -18.44 23.76 -16.84
CA PHE A 7 -17.75 23.77 -15.55
C PHE A 7 -17.50 25.24 -15.14
N TRP A 8 -18.07 25.64 -14.02
CA TRP A 8 -17.81 26.93 -13.40
C TRP A 8 -16.39 26.97 -12.84
N TYR A 9 -15.55 27.73 -13.49
CA TYR A 9 -14.25 28.13 -12.99
C TYR A 9 -14.49 29.28 -11.99
N MET A 10 -14.35 29.02 -10.69
CA MET A 10 -14.38 30.08 -9.69
C MET A 10 -13.07 30.88 -9.76
N PRO A 11 -13.14 32.23 -9.86
CA PRO A 11 -11.94 33.05 -9.87
C PRO A 11 -11.13 32.95 -8.58
N LEU A 12 -9.83 33.13 -8.69
CA LEU A 12 -8.84 33.14 -7.62
C LEU A 12 -9.11 34.13 -6.45
N GLU A 13 -10.07 35.03 -6.61
CA GLU A 13 -10.33 36.10 -5.63
C GLU A 13 -11.09 35.68 -4.37
N ALA A 14 -11.63 34.47 -4.27
CA ALA A 14 -12.30 34.01 -3.05
C ALA A 14 -11.33 33.56 -1.93
N ARG A 15 -10.03 33.88 -2.03
CA ARG A 15 -8.98 33.45 -1.06
C ARG A 15 -8.75 34.41 0.11
N THR A 16 -9.53 35.50 0.28
CA THR A 16 -9.19 36.58 1.22
C THR A 16 -10.16 36.75 2.39
N ASN A 17 -10.47 35.70 3.11
CA ASN A 17 -10.97 35.87 4.47
C ASN A 17 -10.20 34.95 5.42
N ARG A 18 -8.93 35.30 5.69
CA ARG A 18 -8.05 34.61 6.62
C ARG A 18 -7.92 35.46 7.87
N ASP A 19 -8.07 34.80 9.01
CA ASP A 19 -7.69 35.36 10.30
C ASP A 19 -6.23 35.85 10.24
N PRO A 20 -5.95 37.18 10.37
CA PRO A 20 -4.61 37.73 10.25
C PRO A 20 -3.66 37.29 11.40
N HIS A 21 -4.15 36.54 12.41
CA HIS A 21 -3.36 36.17 13.58
C HIS A 21 -2.86 34.71 13.62
N ALA A 22 -3.20 33.88 12.62
CA ALA A 22 -2.68 32.51 12.54
C ALA A 22 -1.85 32.36 11.27
N SER A 23 -0.55 32.62 11.32
CA SER A 23 0.38 32.26 10.25
C SER A 23 0.53 30.74 10.20
N GLN A 24 -0.38 30.08 9.49
CA GLN A 24 -0.24 28.67 9.15
C GLN A 24 0.48 28.53 7.81
N ASP A 25 1.52 27.69 7.78
CA ASP A 25 2.30 27.44 6.56
C ASP A 25 1.46 26.71 5.51
N ALA A 26 0.51 25.84 5.95
CA ALA A 26 -0.35 25.03 5.10
C ALA A 26 -1.75 24.83 5.73
N ASP A 27 -2.71 24.36 4.94
CA ASP A 27 -3.97 23.83 5.45
C ASP A 27 -3.76 22.39 5.94
N VAL A 28 -2.99 21.59 5.20
CA VAL A 28 -2.63 20.22 5.57
C VAL A 28 -1.12 20.01 5.46
N ILE A 29 -0.53 19.44 6.51
CA ILE A 29 0.85 18.96 6.48
C ILE A 29 0.80 17.44 6.29
N VAL A 30 1.53 16.93 5.30
CA VAL A 30 1.68 15.50 5.01
C VAL A 30 3.12 15.09 5.28
N ILE A 31 3.33 14.05 6.06
CA ILE A 31 4.67 13.50 6.33
C ILE A 31 4.88 12.28 5.46
N GLY A 32 5.86 12.36 4.55
CA GLY A 32 6.23 11.33 3.58
C GLY A 32 5.53 11.52 2.23
N ALA A 33 6.31 11.46 1.15
CA ALA A 33 5.88 11.54 -0.24
C ALA A 33 5.75 10.16 -0.91
N GLY A 34 5.65 9.08 -0.13
CA GLY A 34 5.33 7.74 -0.65
C GLY A 34 3.91 7.67 -1.19
N PRO A 35 3.46 6.47 -1.68
CA PRO A 35 2.19 6.33 -2.38
C PRO A 35 0.98 6.94 -1.66
N GLY A 36 0.81 6.70 -0.36
CA GLY A 36 -0.31 7.28 0.40
C GLY A 36 -0.22 8.78 0.56
N GLY A 37 0.96 9.30 0.91
CA GLY A 37 1.16 10.75 1.13
C GLY A 37 1.04 11.56 -0.15
N ALA A 38 1.66 11.11 -1.24
CA ALA A 38 1.56 11.75 -2.54
C ALA A 38 0.11 11.74 -3.07
N THR A 39 -0.62 10.63 -2.89
CA THR A 39 -2.05 10.56 -3.25
C THR A 39 -2.89 11.55 -2.45
N ALA A 40 -2.74 11.60 -1.11
CA ALA A 40 -3.48 12.55 -0.28
C ALA A 40 -3.15 13.99 -0.65
N ALA A 41 -1.87 14.30 -0.87
CA ALA A 41 -1.41 15.63 -1.25
C ALA A 41 -1.98 16.05 -2.61
N ALA A 42 -1.93 15.17 -3.61
CA ALA A 42 -2.47 15.43 -4.94
C ALA A 42 -3.96 15.76 -4.89
N LEU A 43 -4.76 14.91 -4.23
CA LEU A 43 -6.21 15.06 -4.17
C LEU A 43 -6.67 16.24 -3.33
N LEU A 44 -5.94 16.62 -2.28
CA LEU A 44 -6.21 17.83 -1.50
C LEU A 44 -5.84 19.09 -2.27
N SER A 45 -4.67 19.10 -2.93
CA SER A 45 -4.22 20.24 -3.74
C SER A 45 -5.13 20.49 -4.92
N GLU A 46 -5.61 19.45 -5.61
CA GLU A 46 -6.61 19.55 -6.68
C GLU A 46 -7.90 20.25 -6.19
N GLN A 47 -8.26 20.05 -4.93
CA GLN A 47 -9.42 20.71 -4.31
C GLN A 47 -9.13 22.12 -3.74
N GLY A 48 -7.93 22.66 -4.00
CA GLY A 48 -7.55 24.02 -3.66
C GLY A 48 -6.99 24.22 -2.25
N PHE A 49 -6.71 23.16 -1.50
CA PHE A 49 -6.04 23.29 -0.20
C PHE A 49 -4.54 23.52 -0.39
N ARG A 50 -3.95 24.31 0.51
CA ARG A 50 -2.49 24.45 0.60
C ARG A 50 -1.93 23.23 1.33
N VAL A 51 -1.21 22.39 0.61
CA VAL A 51 -0.63 21.16 1.14
C VAL A 51 0.90 21.25 1.16
N LEU A 52 1.49 21.08 2.35
CA LEU A 52 2.93 20.95 2.54
C LEU A 52 3.26 19.48 2.77
N VAL A 53 4.12 18.92 1.93
CA VAL A 53 4.63 17.56 2.08
C VAL A 53 6.09 17.59 2.52
N LEU A 54 6.42 16.91 3.61
CA LEU A 54 7.78 16.80 4.14
C LEU A 54 8.30 15.38 3.89
N GLU A 55 9.28 15.23 3.01
CA GLU A 55 9.89 13.95 2.65
C GLU A 55 11.38 13.97 3.06
N LYS A 56 11.82 12.91 3.74
CA LYS A 56 13.22 12.80 4.21
C LYS A 56 14.19 12.40 3.11
N ASP A 57 13.72 11.58 2.15
CA ASP A 57 14.56 11.03 1.09
C ASP A 57 14.50 11.93 -0.17
N GLU A 58 15.59 11.95 -0.93
CA GLU A 58 15.58 12.47 -2.30
C GLU A 58 14.96 11.44 -3.25
N PHE A 59 14.34 11.90 -4.34
CA PHE A 59 13.73 11.05 -5.37
C PHE A 59 14.54 11.12 -6.67
N PRO A 60 14.63 10.04 -7.44
CA PRO A 60 14.03 8.72 -7.23
C PRO A 60 14.71 7.93 -6.10
N ARG A 61 13.95 7.08 -5.39
CA ARG A 61 14.45 6.22 -4.32
C ARG A 61 13.87 4.82 -4.40
N GLU A 62 14.67 3.82 -4.08
CA GLU A 62 14.19 2.44 -4.06
C GLU A 62 13.31 2.16 -2.85
N LYS A 63 12.25 1.40 -3.07
CA LYS A 63 11.36 0.82 -2.06
C LYS A 63 10.86 -0.52 -2.55
N ILE A 64 10.52 -1.41 -1.63
CA ILE A 64 9.86 -2.66 -1.94
C ILE A 64 8.33 -2.47 -2.04
N GLY A 65 7.64 -3.38 -2.74
CA GLY A 65 6.21 -3.33 -3.00
C GLY A 65 5.89 -2.99 -4.45
N GLU A 66 6.45 -3.76 -5.37
CA GLU A 66 6.51 -3.51 -6.82
C GLU A 66 5.37 -4.17 -7.59
N SER A 67 4.67 -5.14 -6.97
CA SER A 67 3.55 -5.84 -7.59
C SER A 67 2.24 -5.21 -7.09
N LEU A 68 1.52 -4.52 -7.97
CA LEU A 68 0.28 -3.81 -7.63
C LEU A 68 -0.95 -4.72 -7.75
N LEU A 69 -2.10 -4.25 -7.27
CA LEU A 69 -3.39 -4.93 -7.38
C LEU A 69 -4.42 -4.08 -8.13
N PRO A 70 -5.40 -4.70 -8.80
CA PRO A 70 -6.46 -4.00 -9.51
C PRO A 70 -7.25 -2.98 -8.65
N GLY A 71 -7.39 -3.23 -7.35
CA GLY A 71 -8.15 -2.38 -6.44
C GLY A 71 -7.64 -0.93 -6.30
N LEU A 72 -6.41 -0.63 -6.76
CA LEU A 72 -5.89 0.74 -6.78
C LEU A 72 -6.15 1.48 -8.10
N MET A 73 -6.55 0.77 -9.17
CA MET A 73 -6.71 1.38 -10.51
C MET A 73 -7.64 2.60 -10.51
N PRO A 74 -8.83 2.58 -9.84
CA PRO A 74 -9.69 3.76 -9.79
C PRO A 74 -9.02 5.00 -9.17
N VAL A 75 -8.03 4.81 -8.29
CA VAL A 75 -7.28 5.94 -7.71
C VAL A 75 -6.27 6.48 -8.70
N LEU A 76 -5.59 5.62 -9.47
CA LEU A 76 -4.71 6.07 -10.56
C LEU A 76 -5.48 6.84 -11.62
N ASP A 77 -6.65 6.36 -12.02
CA ASP A 77 -7.54 7.04 -12.96
C ASP A 77 -7.94 8.43 -12.44
N ARG A 78 -8.34 8.51 -11.16
CA ARG A 78 -8.67 9.79 -10.50
C ARG A 78 -7.49 10.77 -10.47
N LEU A 79 -6.28 10.25 -10.29
CA LEU A 79 -5.05 11.04 -10.33
C LEU A 79 -4.63 11.41 -11.76
N GLY A 80 -5.25 10.85 -12.79
CA GLY A 80 -4.83 11.01 -14.18
C GLY A 80 -3.46 10.36 -14.46
N ILE A 81 -3.13 9.30 -13.73
CA ILE A 81 -1.90 8.53 -13.93
C ILE A 81 -2.21 7.36 -14.87
N THR A 82 -1.67 7.43 -16.08
CA THR A 82 -1.77 6.35 -17.06
C THR A 82 -0.48 5.54 -17.05
N PRO A 83 -0.56 4.23 -16.78
CA PRO A 83 0.58 3.34 -16.93
C PRO A 83 1.09 3.31 -18.37
N ARG A 84 2.41 3.20 -18.55
CA ARG A 84 3.08 3.14 -19.85
C ARG A 84 3.87 1.84 -19.95
N ASP A 85 3.84 1.20 -21.08
CA ASP A 85 4.48 -0.12 -21.31
C ASP A 85 6.00 -0.12 -21.12
N ASP A 86 6.65 1.05 -21.24
CA ASP A 86 8.09 1.19 -21.02
C ASP A 86 8.47 1.31 -19.53
N THR A 87 7.52 1.60 -18.65
CA THR A 87 7.73 1.81 -17.20
C THR A 87 6.95 0.85 -16.32
N TYR A 88 6.03 0.08 -16.90
CA TYR A 88 5.13 -0.83 -16.19
C TYR A 88 5.09 -2.18 -16.90
N VAL A 89 5.07 -3.27 -16.14
CA VAL A 89 4.86 -4.63 -16.67
C VAL A 89 3.43 -5.03 -16.38
N TYR A 90 2.71 -5.44 -17.43
CA TYR A 90 1.30 -5.86 -17.33
C TYR A 90 1.17 -7.12 -16.44
N LYS A 91 0.31 -7.06 -15.44
CA LYS A 91 0.04 -8.12 -14.47
C LYS A 91 -1.41 -8.56 -14.58
N ARG A 92 -1.65 -9.82 -14.97
CA ARG A 92 -2.99 -10.40 -15.08
C ARG A 92 -3.46 -11.07 -13.79
N GLY A 93 -2.52 -11.45 -12.92
CA GLY A 93 -2.84 -12.20 -11.73
C GLY A 93 -1.64 -12.48 -10.84
N ALA A 94 -1.70 -13.63 -10.18
CA ALA A 94 -0.63 -14.19 -9.37
C ALA A 94 -0.54 -15.70 -9.62
N ARG A 95 0.66 -16.26 -9.63
CA ARG A 95 0.90 -17.68 -9.75
C ARG A 95 1.56 -18.22 -8.49
N PHE A 96 0.89 -19.14 -7.82
CA PHE A 96 1.45 -19.88 -6.69
C PHE A 96 2.17 -21.11 -7.21
N VAL A 97 3.37 -21.37 -6.71
CA VAL A 97 4.25 -22.45 -7.18
C VAL A 97 4.81 -23.18 -5.99
N CYS A 98 4.75 -24.52 -6.03
CA CYS A 98 5.45 -25.40 -5.12
C CYS A 98 6.32 -26.34 -5.94
N GLU A 99 7.61 -26.02 -6.05
CA GLU A 99 8.56 -26.79 -6.88
C GLU A 99 8.75 -28.21 -6.33
N ASP A 100 8.70 -28.40 -5.00
CA ASP A 100 8.87 -29.71 -4.36
C ASP A 100 7.80 -30.74 -4.79
N SER A 101 6.61 -30.27 -5.15
CA SER A 101 5.49 -31.13 -5.62
C SER A 101 5.16 -30.94 -7.09
N ASP A 102 5.94 -30.15 -7.81
CA ASP A 102 5.70 -29.75 -9.22
C ASP A 102 4.26 -29.24 -9.48
N ARG A 103 3.68 -28.60 -8.46
CA ARG A 103 2.33 -28.02 -8.55
C ARG A 103 2.38 -26.52 -8.68
N GLN A 104 1.53 -26.00 -9.57
CA GLN A 104 1.34 -24.56 -9.71
C GLN A 104 -0.10 -24.22 -10.06
N GLN A 105 -0.55 -23.03 -9.65
CA GLN A 105 -1.88 -22.54 -9.97
C GLN A 105 -1.86 -21.03 -10.22
N ALA A 106 -2.48 -20.61 -11.31
CA ALA A 106 -2.68 -19.21 -11.66
C ALA A 106 -4.04 -18.70 -11.12
N PHE A 107 -4.02 -17.49 -10.63
CA PHE A 107 -5.17 -16.72 -10.17
C PHE A 107 -5.26 -15.44 -11.00
N GLU A 108 -6.14 -15.43 -12.00
CA GLU A 108 -6.28 -14.31 -12.93
C GLU A 108 -7.39 -13.37 -12.48
N PHE A 109 -7.09 -12.09 -12.37
CA PHE A 109 -8.01 -11.05 -11.88
C PHE A 109 -9.30 -10.91 -12.70
N ARG A 110 -9.26 -11.25 -14.01
CA ARG A 110 -10.45 -11.24 -14.87
C ARG A 110 -11.57 -12.19 -14.40
N HIS A 111 -11.25 -13.15 -13.54
CA HIS A 111 -12.20 -14.08 -12.95
C HIS A 111 -12.72 -13.61 -11.58
N ALA A 112 -12.43 -12.39 -11.16
CA ALA A 112 -13.00 -11.78 -9.96
C ALA A 112 -14.51 -11.54 -10.10
N LEU A 113 -15.14 -11.15 -9.02
CA LEU A 113 -16.53 -10.71 -9.05
C LEU A 113 -16.69 -9.48 -9.97
N PRO A 114 -17.88 -9.28 -10.57
CA PRO A 114 -18.10 -8.14 -11.47
C PRO A 114 -17.77 -6.80 -10.84
N GLY A 115 -17.19 -5.89 -11.64
CA GLY A 115 -16.79 -4.54 -11.20
C GLY A 115 -15.34 -4.41 -10.73
N ALA A 116 -14.63 -5.52 -10.46
CA ALA A 116 -13.18 -5.48 -10.23
C ALA A 116 -12.45 -5.27 -11.57
N ALA A 117 -11.37 -4.48 -11.55
CA ALA A 117 -10.49 -4.37 -12.72
C ALA A 117 -9.78 -5.71 -12.99
N SER A 118 -9.59 -6.04 -14.27
CA SER A 118 -9.09 -7.35 -14.71
C SER A 118 -7.57 -7.48 -14.69
N HIS A 119 -6.85 -6.43 -14.38
CA HIS A 119 -5.39 -6.39 -14.39
C HIS A 119 -4.84 -5.35 -13.42
N ALA A 120 -3.55 -5.43 -13.20
CA ALA A 120 -2.74 -4.46 -12.50
C ALA A 120 -1.36 -4.36 -13.20
N TRP A 121 -0.35 -3.89 -12.47
CA TRP A 121 0.98 -3.66 -13.00
C TRP A 121 2.05 -4.09 -12.00
N HIS A 122 3.19 -4.53 -12.52
CA HIS A 122 4.45 -4.47 -11.78
C HIS A 122 5.17 -3.17 -12.14
N VAL A 123 5.73 -2.53 -11.15
CA VAL A 123 6.32 -1.19 -11.28
C VAL A 123 7.72 -1.15 -10.65
N ASP A 124 8.59 -0.38 -11.25
CA ASP A 124 9.75 0.13 -10.55
C ASP A 124 9.27 1.20 -9.56
N ARG A 125 9.43 0.95 -8.26
CA ARG A 125 8.93 1.84 -7.21
C ARG A 125 9.62 3.20 -7.20
N ALA A 126 10.87 3.28 -7.64
CA ALA A 126 11.56 4.56 -7.75
C ALA A 126 10.86 5.47 -8.79
N LEU A 127 10.47 4.90 -9.93
CA LEU A 127 9.74 5.63 -10.98
C LEU A 127 8.28 5.87 -10.59
N PHE A 128 7.59 4.88 -10.07
CA PHE A 128 6.18 4.98 -9.67
C PHE A 128 5.95 6.01 -8.57
N ASP A 129 6.76 5.97 -7.52
CA ASP A 129 6.66 6.92 -6.41
C ASP A 129 7.00 8.34 -6.87
N THR A 130 7.97 8.50 -7.80
CA THR A 130 8.30 9.78 -8.43
C THR A 130 7.11 10.32 -9.22
N GLN A 131 6.45 9.47 -10.02
CA GLN A 131 5.27 9.86 -10.81
C GLN A 131 4.11 10.34 -9.92
N LEU A 132 3.86 9.65 -8.82
CA LEU A 132 2.84 10.06 -7.84
C LEU A 132 3.19 11.42 -7.19
N ARG A 133 4.47 11.60 -6.77
CA ARG A 133 4.96 12.86 -6.22
C ARG A 133 4.86 14.00 -7.22
N ASP A 134 5.30 13.77 -8.45
CA ASP A 134 5.26 14.80 -9.51
C ASP A 134 3.82 15.19 -9.83
N ARG A 135 2.89 14.24 -9.78
CA ARG A 135 1.47 14.56 -9.92
C ARG A 135 0.96 15.43 -8.78
N ALA A 136 1.37 15.19 -7.54
CA ALA A 136 1.02 16.04 -6.42
C ALA A 136 1.56 17.48 -6.60
N VAL A 137 2.81 17.61 -7.03
CA VAL A 137 3.43 18.92 -7.36
C VAL A 137 2.67 19.62 -8.49
N ALA A 138 2.35 18.91 -9.57
CA ALA A 138 1.61 19.46 -10.71
C ALA A 138 0.20 19.95 -10.31
N LEU A 139 -0.40 19.37 -9.28
CA LEU A 139 -1.69 19.79 -8.71
C LEU A 139 -1.57 20.89 -7.63
N GLY A 140 -0.34 21.32 -7.31
CA GLY A 140 -0.08 22.46 -6.43
C GLY A 140 0.38 22.12 -5.02
N ALA A 141 0.77 20.89 -4.72
CA ALA A 141 1.41 20.54 -3.45
C ALA A 141 2.84 21.13 -3.37
N ASP A 142 3.19 21.68 -2.21
CA ASP A 142 4.57 22.06 -1.86
C ASP A 142 5.29 20.85 -1.28
N VAL A 143 6.08 20.15 -2.11
CA VAL A 143 6.83 18.96 -1.70
C VAL A 143 8.27 19.32 -1.43
N ARG A 144 8.71 19.13 -0.18
CA ARG A 144 10.06 19.46 0.27
C ARG A 144 10.82 18.18 0.61
N HIS A 145 11.88 17.93 -0.12
CA HIS A 145 12.81 16.81 0.09
C HIS A 145 13.88 17.15 1.13
N GLY A 146 14.58 16.13 1.64
CA GLY A 146 15.61 16.28 2.65
C GLY A 146 15.08 16.79 4.00
N GLN A 147 13.78 16.64 4.27
CA GLN A 147 13.11 17.14 5.47
C GLN A 147 12.81 15.99 6.44
N THR A 148 13.78 15.67 7.30
CA THR A 148 13.59 14.67 8.34
C THR A 148 12.75 15.26 9.48
N VAL A 149 11.56 14.69 9.69
CA VAL A 149 10.69 15.07 10.81
C VAL A 149 11.21 14.48 12.11
N THR A 150 11.50 15.35 13.08
CA THR A 150 12.05 14.99 14.40
C THR A 150 10.99 15.02 15.49
N ASP A 151 9.96 15.84 15.37
CA ASP A 151 8.83 15.90 16.31
C ASP A 151 7.56 16.40 15.58
N LEU A 152 6.38 16.06 16.13
CA LEU A 152 5.10 16.40 15.54
C LEU A 152 4.00 16.39 16.61
N GLY A 153 2.89 17.05 16.37
CA GLY A 153 1.76 17.01 17.28
C GLY A 153 0.61 17.90 16.85
N VAL A 154 -0.41 17.91 17.71
CA VAL A 154 -1.60 18.78 17.58
C VAL A 154 -1.83 19.54 18.86
N ASP A 155 -2.32 20.77 18.74
CA ASP A 155 -2.71 21.63 19.85
C ASP A 155 -4.00 22.41 19.52
N ALA A 156 -4.43 23.32 20.38
CA ALA A 156 -5.62 24.13 20.15
C ALA A 156 -5.53 25.01 18.87
N ARG A 157 -4.32 25.33 18.42
CA ARG A 157 -4.07 26.17 17.24
C ARG A 157 -3.98 25.35 15.93
N GLY A 158 -3.92 24.01 16.00
CA GLY A 158 -3.81 23.13 14.83
C GLY A 158 -2.75 22.07 14.97
N ALA A 159 -2.25 21.58 13.86
CA ALA A 159 -1.14 20.65 13.76
C ALA A 159 0.20 21.38 13.65
N TRP A 160 1.25 20.75 14.12
CA TRP A 160 2.63 21.25 13.97
C TRP A 160 3.61 20.10 13.75
N VAL A 161 4.66 20.38 12.99
CA VAL A 161 5.73 19.45 12.67
C VAL A 161 7.07 20.18 12.80
N LYS A 162 8.07 19.52 13.40
CA LYS A 162 9.46 19.99 13.46
C LYS A 162 10.34 19.13 12.59
N THR A 163 11.24 19.76 11.88
CA THR A 163 12.38 19.12 11.20
C THR A 163 13.69 19.58 11.86
N ASP A 164 14.83 19.11 11.39
CA ASP A 164 16.13 19.57 11.87
C ASP A 164 16.37 21.05 11.63
N SER A 165 15.71 21.65 10.60
CA SER A 165 15.95 23.02 10.16
C SER A 165 14.80 23.99 10.42
N ALA A 166 13.56 23.53 10.61
CA ALA A 166 12.38 24.40 10.70
C ALA A 166 11.22 23.78 11.51
N GLN A 167 10.25 24.62 11.83
CA GLN A 167 8.96 24.21 12.36
C GLN A 167 7.85 24.72 11.45
N TYR A 168 6.89 23.86 11.14
CA TYR A 168 5.73 24.16 10.29
C TYR A 168 4.42 24.02 11.07
N ARG A 169 3.42 24.79 10.68
CA ARG A 169 2.07 24.73 11.23
C ARG A 169 1.02 24.58 10.15
N GLY A 170 -0.01 23.77 10.45
CA GLY A 170 -1.15 23.55 9.58
C GLY A 170 -2.43 23.32 10.39
N ARG A 171 -3.56 23.23 9.70
CA ARG A 171 -4.85 22.92 10.33
C ARG A 171 -4.96 21.40 10.64
N TYR A 172 -4.36 20.58 9.78
CA TYR A 172 -4.44 19.13 9.85
C TYR A 172 -3.12 18.45 9.54
N LEU A 173 -2.87 17.28 10.11
CA LEU A 173 -1.68 16.46 9.93
C LEU A 173 -2.06 15.10 9.34
N ILE A 174 -1.40 14.68 8.26
CA ILE A 174 -1.46 13.31 7.74
C ILE A 174 -0.08 12.67 7.92
N ASP A 175 0.01 11.67 8.79
CA ASP A 175 1.21 10.84 8.92
C ASP A 175 1.19 9.73 7.86
N SER A 176 1.97 9.89 6.81
CA SER A 176 2.24 8.90 5.76
C SER A 176 3.71 8.48 5.74
N SER A 177 4.36 8.51 6.91
CA SER A 177 5.79 8.24 7.11
C SER A 177 6.17 6.75 6.93
N GLY A 178 5.23 5.91 6.49
CA GLY A 178 5.43 4.50 6.22
C GLY A 178 5.89 3.75 7.47
N GLN A 179 6.92 2.92 7.31
CA GLN A 179 7.48 2.09 8.39
C GLN A 179 8.12 2.92 9.54
N SER A 180 8.31 4.23 9.36
CA SER A 180 8.77 5.12 10.44
C SER A 180 7.70 5.33 11.51
N ARG A 181 6.39 5.29 11.16
CA ARG A 181 5.26 5.32 12.10
C ARG A 181 5.35 6.46 13.11
N LEU A 182 5.66 7.67 12.65
CA LEU A 182 6.05 8.77 13.55
C LEU A 182 4.97 9.09 14.57
N LEU A 183 3.72 9.22 14.12
CA LEU A 183 2.58 9.50 14.99
C LEU A 183 2.33 8.35 15.98
N ALA A 184 2.34 7.11 15.51
CA ALA A 184 2.10 5.94 16.35
C ALA A 184 3.22 5.74 17.39
N ARG A 185 4.47 6.05 17.05
CA ARG A 185 5.58 6.03 18.00
C ARG A 185 5.43 7.11 19.05
N ARG A 186 5.13 8.33 18.64
CA ARG A 186 4.92 9.45 19.57
C ARG A 186 3.79 9.16 20.58
N ASN A 187 2.68 8.63 20.08
CA ASN A 187 1.49 8.35 20.89
C ASN A 187 1.56 6.98 21.60
N GLN A 188 2.62 6.18 21.38
CA GLN A 188 2.80 4.81 21.90
C GLN A 188 1.63 3.88 21.53
N THR A 189 1.10 4.03 20.31
CA THR A 189 -0.06 3.29 19.81
C THR A 189 0.30 2.25 18.74
N ALA A 190 1.59 2.04 18.46
CA ALA A 190 2.06 1.00 17.54
C ALA A 190 2.07 -0.37 18.23
N GLU A 191 1.22 -1.29 17.77
CA GLU A 191 1.18 -2.67 18.25
C GLU A 191 1.65 -3.64 17.18
N PRO A 192 2.63 -4.52 17.46
CA PRO A 192 3.04 -5.53 16.51
C PRO A 192 1.95 -6.61 16.33
N TYR A 193 1.84 -7.14 15.12
CA TYR A 193 1.09 -8.37 14.88
C TYR A 193 1.90 -9.56 15.37
N LYS A 194 1.65 -10.01 16.61
CA LYS A 194 2.41 -11.08 17.30
C LYS A 194 2.49 -12.39 16.50
N ARG A 195 1.56 -12.64 15.58
CA ARG A 195 1.50 -13.87 14.76
C ARG A 195 2.34 -13.77 13.49
N PHE A 196 2.76 -12.57 13.09
CA PHE A 196 3.42 -12.35 11.80
C PHE A 196 4.94 -12.20 11.91
N GLY A 197 5.55 -11.99 13.00
CA GLY A 197 7.00 -11.82 13.28
C GLY A 197 7.98 -12.38 12.23
N HIS A 198 7.89 -11.87 10.98
CA HIS A 198 8.65 -12.34 9.83
C HIS A 198 9.76 -11.36 9.48
N SER A 199 10.73 -11.89 8.75
CA SER A 199 11.77 -11.10 8.07
C SER A 199 11.73 -11.37 6.58
N ALA A 200 12.07 -10.37 5.78
CA ALA A 200 12.22 -10.46 4.34
C ALA A 200 13.64 -10.11 3.93
N VAL A 201 14.26 -10.93 3.10
CA VAL A 201 15.53 -10.65 2.42
C VAL A 201 15.24 -10.60 0.92
N TYR A 202 15.71 -9.56 0.23
CA TYR A 202 15.45 -9.39 -1.19
C TYR A 202 16.58 -8.68 -1.92
N THR A 203 16.60 -8.88 -3.22
CA THR A 203 17.51 -8.22 -4.15
C THR A 203 16.85 -8.01 -5.50
N HIS A 204 17.44 -7.17 -6.32
CA HIS A 204 17.10 -7.03 -7.73
C HIS A 204 18.19 -7.64 -8.61
N TYR A 205 17.77 -8.10 -9.78
CA TYR A 205 18.68 -8.50 -10.85
C TYR A 205 18.45 -7.63 -12.08
N GLU A 206 19.53 -7.25 -12.76
CA GLU A 206 19.53 -6.63 -14.08
C GLU A 206 19.90 -7.69 -15.13
N GLU A 207 19.44 -7.52 -16.36
CA GLU A 207 19.69 -8.44 -17.49
C GLU A 207 19.19 -9.87 -17.23
N ALA A 208 18.14 -10.01 -16.43
CA ALA A 208 17.54 -11.30 -16.12
C ALA A 208 16.81 -11.89 -17.35
N ASN A 209 16.69 -13.22 -17.37
CA ASN A 209 16.05 -13.97 -18.46
C ASN A 209 14.52 -14.00 -18.25
N VAL A 210 13.89 -12.82 -18.14
CA VAL A 210 12.45 -12.66 -17.79
C VAL A 210 11.53 -13.30 -18.83
N GLU A 211 11.96 -13.47 -20.07
CA GLU A 211 11.24 -14.17 -21.15
C GLU A 211 10.92 -15.63 -20.81
N LEU A 212 11.72 -16.27 -19.94
CA LEU A 212 11.47 -17.64 -19.47
C LEU A 212 10.24 -17.75 -18.56
N LEU A 213 9.69 -16.62 -18.10
CA LEU A 213 8.39 -16.61 -17.40
C LEU A 213 7.22 -16.88 -18.35
N GLY A 214 7.47 -16.88 -19.67
CA GLY A 214 6.45 -17.04 -20.70
C GLY A 214 5.64 -15.75 -20.91
N PRO A 215 4.49 -15.84 -21.59
CA PRO A 215 3.67 -14.66 -21.89
C PRO A 215 2.99 -14.05 -20.66
N ASP A 216 3.05 -14.75 -19.53
CA ASP A 216 2.39 -14.39 -18.28
C ASP A 216 3.41 -13.84 -17.30
N PHE A 217 3.61 -12.53 -17.35
CA PHE A 217 4.51 -11.82 -16.43
C PHE A 217 3.90 -11.62 -15.03
N ASP A 218 3.06 -12.55 -14.58
CA ASP A 218 2.49 -12.51 -13.23
C ASP A 218 3.57 -12.76 -12.17
N ILE A 219 3.37 -12.21 -10.96
CA ILE A 219 4.21 -12.57 -9.81
C ILE A 219 4.19 -14.08 -9.59
N ARG A 220 5.35 -14.67 -9.32
CA ARG A 220 5.48 -16.04 -8.83
C ARG A 220 5.62 -16.01 -7.31
N ILE A 221 4.69 -16.66 -6.61
CA ILE A 221 4.72 -16.85 -5.16
C ILE A 221 5.15 -18.28 -4.91
N MET A 222 6.41 -18.42 -4.47
CA MET A 222 7.06 -19.72 -4.26
C MET A 222 6.74 -20.20 -2.85
N LEU A 223 5.95 -21.27 -2.72
CA LEU A 223 5.62 -21.89 -1.43
C LEU A 223 6.76 -22.77 -0.96
N ARG A 224 7.15 -22.63 0.32
CA ARG A 224 8.22 -23.39 0.98
C ARG A 224 7.80 -23.76 2.40
N PRO A 225 8.34 -24.85 2.98
CA PRO A 225 8.02 -25.26 4.35
C PRO A 225 8.34 -24.19 5.40
N GLU A 226 9.43 -23.44 5.22
CA GLU A 226 9.92 -22.44 6.17
C GLU A 226 9.33 -21.04 5.94
N GLY A 227 8.66 -20.82 4.79
CA GLY A 227 8.15 -19.51 4.41
C GLY A 227 7.69 -19.45 2.96
N TRP A 228 7.98 -18.36 2.30
CA TRP A 228 7.65 -18.19 0.89
C TRP A 228 8.64 -17.24 0.22
N GLY A 229 8.67 -17.25 -1.10
CA GLY A 229 9.45 -16.31 -1.88
C GLY A 229 8.64 -15.66 -2.98
N TRP A 230 9.17 -14.59 -3.54
CA TRP A 230 8.59 -13.93 -4.72
C TRP A 230 9.60 -13.80 -5.85
N ILE A 231 9.07 -13.86 -7.05
CA ILE A 231 9.76 -13.51 -8.29
C ILE A 231 8.83 -12.56 -9.04
N ILE A 232 9.27 -11.32 -9.25
CA ILE A 232 8.49 -10.25 -9.89
C ILE A 232 9.29 -9.70 -11.07
N PRO A 233 8.79 -9.85 -12.31
CA PRO A 233 9.39 -9.18 -13.47
C PRO A 233 9.15 -7.69 -13.41
N LEU A 234 10.18 -6.91 -13.70
CA LEU A 234 10.17 -5.45 -13.72
C LEU A 234 10.55 -4.94 -15.12
N PRO A 235 10.25 -3.67 -15.43
CA PRO A 235 10.67 -3.07 -16.71
C PRO A 235 12.17 -3.18 -16.95
N GLY A 236 12.60 -3.27 -18.21
CA GLY A 236 14.01 -3.28 -18.60
C GLY A 236 14.75 -4.58 -18.28
N ARG A 237 14.08 -5.74 -18.38
CA ARG A 237 14.66 -7.07 -18.05
C ARG A 237 15.22 -7.14 -16.62
N ARG A 238 14.59 -6.44 -15.72
CA ARG A 238 14.90 -6.52 -14.29
C ARG A 238 13.99 -7.54 -13.60
N LEU A 239 14.47 -8.07 -12.49
CA LEU A 239 13.75 -9.05 -11.69
C LEU A 239 13.89 -8.68 -10.21
N SER A 240 12.78 -8.60 -9.48
CA SER A 240 12.77 -8.53 -8.03
C SER A 240 12.58 -9.92 -7.45
N VAL A 241 13.47 -10.31 -6.57
CA VAL A 241 13.49 -11.64 -5.96
C VAL A 241 13.67 -11.50 -4.46
N GLY A 242 12.83 -12.19 -3.68
CA GLY A 242 12.97 -12.15 -2.24
C GLY A 242 12.34 -13.34 -1.53
N VAL A 243 12.67 -13.47 -0.27
CA VAL A 243 12.17 -14.51 0.63
C VAL A 243 11.65 -13.93 1.92
N VAL A 244 10.60 -14.55 2.43
CA VAL A 244 10.00 -14.23 3.73
C VAL A 244 9.94 -15.51 4.58
N ALA A 245 10.45 -15.44 5.79
CA ALA A 245 10.35 -16.54 6.75
C ALA A 245 10.29 -16.03 8.19
N LYS A 246 9.93 -16.92 9.11
CA LYS A 246 9.97 -16.64 10.54
C LYS A 246 11.41 -16.51 11.04
N GLY A 247 11.59 -15.56 11.97
CA GLY A 247 12.87 -15.38 12.65
C GLY A 247 13.84 -14.50 11.88
N LYS A 248 15.12 -14.65 12.17
CA LYS A 248 16.18 -13.87 11.55
C LYS A 248 16.61 -14.50 10.23
N LEU A 249 16.38 -13.78 9.15
CA LEU A 249 16.95 -14.06 7.84
C LEU A 249 18.27 -13.31 7.66
N GLY A 250 19.08 -13.77 6.72
CA GLY A 250 20.30 -13.13 6.29
C GLY A 250 20.63 -13.44 4.84
N ARG A 251 21.71 -12.88 4.31
CA ARG A 251 22.12 -13.09 2.92
C ARG A 251 22.19 -14.57 2.51
N PRO A 252 22.71 -15.50 3.35
CA PRO A 252 22.74 -16.94 3.01
C PRO A 252 21.38 -17.56 2.73
N ASN A 253 20.29 -17.01 3.30
CA ASN A 253 18.94 -17.52 3.04
C ASN A 253 18.47 -17.20 1.61
N LEU A 254 18.99 -16.13 1.01
CA LEU A 254 18.72 -15.79 -0.38
C LEU A 254 19.62 -16.62 -1.32
N ASP A 255 20.88 -16.85 -0.95
CA ASP A 255 21.88 -17.48 -1.83
C ASP A 255 21.79 -19.02 -1.89
N GLY A 256 21.42 -19.68 -0.81
CA GLY A 256 21.46 -21.14 -0.72
C GLY A 256 20.22 -21.77 -0.10
N GLY A 257 19.17 -21.00 0.10
CA GLY A 257 18.03 -21.43 0.85
C GLY A 257 16.71 -21.34 0.11
N LEU A 258 15.84 -20.46 0.59
CA LEU A 258 14.42 -20.39 0.25
C LEU A 258 14.11 -20.07 -1.22
N LEU A 259 15.04 -19.53 -2.00
CA LEU A 259 14.88 -19.25 -3.42
C LEU A 259 15.82 -20.04 -4.34
N ALA A 260 16.70 -20.86 -3.77
CA ALA A 260 17.42 -21.80 -4.58
C ALA A 260 16.43 -22.80 -5.18
N GLY A 261 16.23 -22.71 -6.48
CA GLY A 261 15.32 -23.57 -7.21
C GLY A 261 15.47 -23.39 -8.70
N PRO A 262 15.11 -24.42 -9.49
CA PRO A 262 15.39 -24.46 -10.93
C PRO A 262 14.86 -23.25 -11.71
N LEU A 263 13.72 -22.69 -11.31
CA LEU A 263 13.14 -21.52 -11.97
C LEU A 263 13.98 -20.26 -11.69
N CYS A 264 14.30 -20.00 -10.41
CA CYS A 264 15.08 -18.81 -10.06
C CYS A 264 16.48 -18.85 -10.66
N GLU A 265 17.13 -20.01 -10.62
CA GLU A 265 18.47 -20.20 -11.23
C GLU A 265 18.47 -19.88 -12.71
N LYS A 266 17.51 -20.40 -13.48
CA LYS A 266 17.37 -20.13 -14.92
C LYS A 266 17.13 -18.65 -15.21
N LEU A 267 16.26 -18.00 -14.42
CA LEU A 267 15.93 -16.60 -14.61
C LEU A 267 17.10 -15.67 -14.29
N THR A 268 17.98 -16.07 -13.36
CA THR A 268 19.10 -15.25 -12.91
C THR A 268 20.47 -15.69 -13.49
N ASP A 269 20.48 -16.69 -14.36
CA ASP A 269 21.71 -17.14 -15.03
C ASP A 269 22.27 -16.01 -15.90
N GLY A 270 23.53 -15.63 -15.65
CA GLY A 270 24.20 -14.50 -16.29
C GLY A 270 23.71 -13.11 -15.85
N ALA A 271 22.69 -13.01 -15.01
CA ALA A 271 22.16 -11.73 -14.57
C ALA A 271 23.02 -11.05 -13.51
N LYS A 272 23.08 -9.72 -13.56
CA LYS A 272 23.80 -8.91 -12.58
C LYS A 272 22.95 -8.69 -11.33
N ARG A 273 23.38 -9.26 -10.21
CA ARG A 273 22.75 -9.06 -8.91
C ARG A 273 23.09 -7.69 -8.31
N LEU A 274 22.09 -6.98 -7.81
CA LEU A 274 22.24 -5.71 -7.11
C LEU A 274 22.35 -5.93 -5.58
N GLU A 275 22.25 -4.84 -4.81
CA GLU A 275 22.32 -4.86 -3.36
C GLU A 275 21.24 -5.76 -2.74
N THR A 276 21.61 -6.44 -1.67
CA THR A 276 20.72 -7.28 -0.89
C THR A 276 20.22 -6.52 0.33
N ASN A 277 18.91 -6.45 0.48
CA ASN A 277 18.23 -5.73 1.54
C ASN A 277 17.55 -6.67 2.54
N LEU A 278 17.47 -6.25 3.80
CA LEU A 278 16.80 -6.96 4.88
C LEU A 278 15.79 -6.06 5.58
N VAL A 279 14.57 -6.56 5.74
CA VAL A 279 13.51 -5.90 6.52
C VAL A 279 12.95 -6.91 7.52
N SER A 280 12.80 -6.50 8.78
CA SER A 280 12.30 -7.38 9.84
C SER A 280 11.24 -6.69 10.70
N ASN A 281 10.33 -7.47 11.29
CA ASN A 281 9.30 -7.00 12.22
C ASN A 281 8.43 -5.87 11.62
N TYR A 282 8.10 -6.00 10.35
CA TYR A 282 7.37 -5.00 9.59
C TYR A 282 5.86 -5.01 9.83
N SER A 283 5.31 -6.09 10.43
CA SER A 283 3.86 -6.23 10.62
C SER A 283 3.39 -5.59 11.91
N TYR A 284 2.53 -4.58 11.80
CA TYR A 284 1.99 -3.83 12.95
C TYR A 284 0.68 -3.12 12.59
N LYS A 285 -0.01 -2.64 13.61
CA LYS A 285 -1.15 -1.72 13.50
C LYS A 285 -0.95 -0.54 14.44
N ASN A 286 -1.46 0.62 14.05
CA ASN A 286 -1.66 1.76 14.92
C ASN A 286 -3.05 1.63 15.56
N THR A 287 -3.13 1.57 16.89
CA THR A 287 -4.41 1.44 17.60
C THR A 287 -5.18 2.75 17.72
N MET A 288 -4.53 3.87 17.44
CA MET A 288 -5.14 5.21 17.37
C MET A 288 -4.67 5.90 16.07
N PRO A 289 -5.16 5.45 14.89
CA PRO A 289 -4.69 5.96 13.61
C PRO A 289 -5.21 7.34 13.27
N SER A 290 -6.13 7.91 14.04
CA SER A 290 -6.59 9.29 13.92
C SER A 290 -7.13 9.86 15.20
N GLY A 291 -7.35 11.16 15.19
CA GLY A 291 -7.99 11.94 16.23
C GLY A 291 -8.27 13.37 15.73
N PRO A 292 -8.65 14.27 16.62
CA PRO A 292 -8.81 15.67 16.25
C PRO A 292 -7.56 16.20 15.54
N ARG A 293 -7.73 16.69 14.31
CA ARG A 293 -6.70 17.32 13.49
C ARG A 293 -5.54 16.41 13.02
N PHE A 294 -5.66 15.09 13.11
CA PHE A 294 -4.64 14.20 12.56
C PHE A 294 -5.21 12.85 12.06
N ALA A 295 -4.53 12.27 11.08
CA ALA A 295 -4.71 10.88 10.67
C ALA A 295 -3.38 10.25 10.24
N ALA A 296 -3.25 8.93 10.40
CA ALA A 296 -2.22 8.12 9.78
C ALA A 296 -2.78 7.44 8.53
N ALA A 297 -1.99 7.37 7.45
CA ALA A 297 -2.35 6.72 6.18
C ALA A 297 -1.27 5.76 5.72
N GLY A 298 -1.68 4.75 4.92
CA GLY A 298 -0.78 3.72 4.42
C GLY A 298 -0.10 2.93 5.54
N ASP A 299 1.17 2.60 5.35
CA ASP A 299 1.92 1.82 6.34
C ASP A 299 2.05 2.51 7.70
N ALA A 300 1.96 3.84 7.79
CA ALA A 300 1.95 4.52 9.07
C ALA A 300 0.72 4.17 9.93
N ALA A 301 -0.38 3.75 9.31
CA ALA A 301 -1.57 3.27 9.99
C ALA A 301 -1.52 1.77 10.28
N CYS A 302 -1.15 0.95 9.28
CA CYS A 302 -1.12 -0.50 9.41
C CYS A 302 -0.32 -1.12 8.27
N PHE A 303 0.57 -2.06 8.61
CA PHE A 303 1.19 -2.95 7.65
C PHE A 303 1.02 -4.40 8.08
N LEU A 304 0.66 -5.27 7.14
CA LEU A 304 0.38 -6.69 7.40
C LEU A 304 1.55 -7.56 6.97
N ASP A 305 1.54 -7.96 5.71
CA ASP A 305 2.51 -8.88 5.10
C ASP A 305 2.53 -8.64 3.58
N PRO A 306 3.69 -8.77 2.92
CA PRO A 306 3.79 -8.50 1.49
C PRO A 306 3.19 -9.58 0.58
N VAL A 307 2.82 -10.75 1.11
CA VAL A 307 2.45 -11.94 0.30
C VAL A 307 1.31 -11.69 -0.71
N PHE A 308 0.36 -10.84 -0.39
CA PHE A 308 -0.77 -10.53 -1.28
C PHE A 308 -0.68 -9.15 -1.93
N SER A 309 0.49 -8.53 -1.95
CA SER A 309 0.72 -7.23 -2.64
C SER A 309 -0.23 -6.10 -2.20
N SER A 310 -0.81 -6.17 -1.00
CA SER A 310 -1.90 -5.29 -0.56
C SER A 310 -1.48 -3.89 -0.11
N GLY A 311 -0.20 -3.69 0.28
CA GLY A 311 0.27 -2.47 0.94
C GLY A 311 0.03 -1.19 0.14
N VAL A 312 0.46 -1.16 -1.13
CA VAL A 312 0.30 0.04 -1.98
C VAL A 312 -1.18 0.32 -2.27
N THR A 313 -1.99 -0.73 -2.49
CA THR A 313 -3.44 -0.59 -2.69
C THR A 313 -4.14 0.01 -1.47
N LEU A 314 -3.81 -0.49 -0.28
CA LEU A 314 -4.33 0.04 0.99
C LEU A 314 -3.88 1.49 1.22
N ALA A 315 -2.65 1.83 0.82
CA ALA A 315 -2.12 3.17 0.96
C ALA A 315 -2.81 4.18 0.03
N LEU A 316 -2.93 3.88 -1.28
CA LEU A 316 -3.58 4.77 -2.25
C LEU A 316 -5.07 4.91 -1.98
N ARG A 317 -5.76 3.78 -1.83
CA ARG A 317 -7.21 3.79 -1.60
C ARG A 317 -7.55 4.43 -0.27
N GLY A 318 -6.82 4.06 0.80
CA GLY A 318 -7.02 4.68 2.11
C GLY A 318 -6.75 6.19 2.11
N ALA A 319 -5.75 6.66 1.36
CA ALA A 319 -5.50 8.08 1.21
C ALA A 319 -6.63 8.81 0.45
N ALA A 320 -7.15 8.20 -0.62
CA ALA A 320 -8.27 8.77 -1.38
C ALA A 320 -9.54 8.84 -0.53
N ASP A 321 -9.91 7.74 0.14
CA ASP A 321 -11.08 7.68 1.03
C ASP A 321 -10.95 8.64 2.22
N LEU A 322 -9.73 8.83 2.77
CA LEU A 322 -9.45 9.83 3.79
C LEU A 322 -9.72 11.25 3.29
N VAL A 323 -9.24 11.58 2.10
CA VAL A 323 -9.43 12.91 1.50
C VAL A 323 -10.92 13.19 1.23
N ASP A 324 -11.68 12.19 0.79
CA ASP A 324 -13.12 12.34 0.53
C ASP A 324 -13.92 12.72 1.79
N VAL A 325 -13.46 12.31 2.98
CA VAL A 325 -14.04 12.71 4.27
C VAL A 325 -13.44 14.02 4.79
N LEU A 326 -12.13 14.18 4.66
CA LEU A 326 -11.40 15.31 5.25
C LEU A 326 -11.64 16.63 4.51
N ALA A 327 -11.68 16.62 3.19
CA ALA A 327 -11.77 17.85 2.41
C ALA A 327 -13.06 18.65 2.67
N PRO A 328 -14.26 18.05 2.73
CA PRO A 328 -15.46 18.76 3.15
C PRO A 328 -15.34 19.32 4.59
N ALA A 329 -14.78 18.52 5.51
CA ALA A 329 -14.61 18.96 6.89
C ALA A 329 -13.66 20.16 7.03
N LEU A 330 -12.59 20.19 6.23
CA LEU A 330 -11.68 21.36 6.19
C LEU A 330 -12.37 22.62 5.66
N ARG A 331 -13.28 22.49 4.67
CA ARG A 331 -14.05 23.66 4.18
C ARG A 331 -14.99 24.20 5.25
N ASP A 332 -15.60 23.30 6.02
CA ASP A 332 -16.56 23.64 7.07
C ASP A 332 -15.92 23.97 8.43
N GLY A 333 -14.58 23.90 8.56
CA GLY A 333 -13.87 24.10 9.83
C GLY A 333 -14.12 22.99 10.88
N ARG A 334 -14.49 21.78 10.45
CA ARG A 334 -14.83 20.65 11.30
C ARG A 334 -13.71 19.61 11.45
N GLU A 335 -12.50 19.92 11.02
CA GLU A 335 -11.35 19.01 11.06
C GLU A 335 -10.89 18.62 12.48
N ALA A 336 -11.43 19.27 13.50
CA ALA A 336 -11.19 18.96 14.91
C ALA A 336 -12.25 18.01 15.50
N ASP A 337 -13.27 17.63 14.73
CA ASP A 337 -14.30 16.69 15.20
C ASP A 337 -13.69 15.30 15.41
N ALA A 338 -13.76 14.79 16.63
CA ALA A 338 -13.22 13.48 17.00
C ALA A 338 -13.93 12.30 16.29
N ALA A 339 -15.18 12.50 15.88
CA ALA A 339 -15.99 11.50 15.20
C ALA A 339 -15.83 11.53 13.66
N LEU A 340 -15.13 12.53 13.11
CA LEU A 340 -15.03 12.79 11.68
C LEU A 340 -14.67 11.54 10.87
N LEU A 341 -13.72 10.76 11.32
CA LEU A 341 -13.18 9.61 10.57
C LEU A 341 -13.79 8.26 11.01
N ASN A 342 -14.86 8.21 11.80
CA ASN A 342 -15.41 6.94 12.28
C ASN A 342 -15.85 6.00 11.14
N ALA A 343 -16.57 6.49 10.15
CA ALA A 343 -17.00 5.69 8.99
C ALA A 343 -15.81 5.22 8.14
N TYR A 344 -14.84 6.10 7.92
CA TYR A 344 -13.58 5.78 7.25
C TYR A 344 -12.84 4.65 7.96
N HIS A 345 -12.73 4.70 9.29
CA HIS A 345 -12.08 3.65 10.07
C HIS A 345 -12.80 2.31 9.97
N VAL A 346 -14.12 2.28 10.02
CA VAL A 346 -14.89 1.04 9.83
C VAL A 346 -14.57 0.41 8.46
N SER A 347 -14.54 1.22 7.42
CA SER A 347 -14.19 0.78 6.06
C SER A 347 -12.76 0.23 5.98
N MET A 348 -11.77 0.98 6.48
CA MET A 348 -10.37 0.56 6.48
C MET A 348 -10.12 -0.67 7.35
N GLN A 349 -10.74 -0.76 8.52
CA GLN A 349 -10.64 -1.93 9.38
C GLN A 349 -11.18 -3.18 8.71
N ARG A 350 -12.28 -3.08 7.92
CA ARG A 350 -12.78 -4.20 7.12
C ARG A 350 -11.74 -4.65 6.10
N ALA A 351 -11.11 -3.74 5.36
CA ALA A 351 -10.07 -4.05 4.39
C ALA A 351 -8.84 -4.71 5.05
N TYR A 352 -8.31 -4.11 6.12
CA TYR A 352 -7.20 -4.69 6.88
C TYR A 352 -7.53 -6.07 7.47
N ALA A 353 -8.73 -6.24 8.04
CA ALA A 353 -9.15 -7.50 8.62
C ALA A 353 -9.30 -8.61 7.57
N THR A 354 -9.73 -8.27 6.35
CA THR A 354 -9.83 -9.21 5.22
C THR A 354 -8.46 -9.74 4.85
N PHE A 355 -7.49 -8.84 4.57
CA PHE A 355 -6.14 -9.27 4.23
C PHE A 355 -5.45 -9.97 5.39
N ALA A 356 -5.58 -9.50 6.62
CA ALA A 356 -5.01 -10.20 7.78
C ALA A 356 -5.59 -11.60 7.94
N GLY A 357 -6.90 -11.79 7.71
CA GLY A 357 -7.53 -13.10 7.71
C GLY A 357 -7.00 -14.03 6.61
N LEU A 358 -6.68 -13.50 5.44
CA LEU A 358 -6.08 -14.25 4.34
C LEU A 358 -4.61 -14.61 4.65
N VAL A 359 -3.82 -13.66 5.14
CA VAL A 359 -2.42 -13.87 5.57
C VAL A 359 -2.33 -14.94 6.66
N GLU A 360 -3.20 -14.89 7.69
CA GLU A 360 -3.24 -15.90 8.75
C GLU A 360 -3.49 -17.32 8.21
N ARG A 361 -4.27 -17.44 7.14
CA ARG A 361 -4.54 -18.72 6.47
C ARG A 361 -3.40 -19.15 5.57
N PHE A 362 -2.77 -18.21 4.89
CA PHE A 362 -1.62 -18.51 4.04
C PHE A 362 -0.48 -19.16 4.84
N TYR A 363 -0.20 -18.66 6.04
CA TYR A 363 0.80 -19.28 6.92
C TYR A 363 0.35 -20.58 7.60
N ASN A 364 -0.86 -21.03 7.35
CA ASN A 364 -1.29 -22.39 7.65
C ASN A 364 -1.04 -23.26 6.41
N THR A 365 0.06 -24.01 6.40
CA THR A 365 0.55 -24.76 5.23
C THR A 365 -0.51 -25.70 4.62
N ARG A 366 -1.31 -26.40 5.42
CA ARG A 366 -2.40 -27.26 4.90
C ARG A 366 -3.44 -26.45 4.14
N PHE A 367 -3.78 -25.27 4.63
CA PHE A 367 -4.72 -24.40 3.95
C PHE A 367 -4.10 -23.82 2.67
N ALA A 368 -2.85 -23.33 2.75
CA ALA A 368 -2.16 -22.76 1.60
C ALA A 368 -2.04 -23.78 0.45
N GLU A 369 -1.61 -24.98 0.72
CA GLU A 369 -1.49 -26.04 -0.29
C GLU A 369 -2.84 -26.45 -0.87
N SER A 370 -3.85 -26.70 -0.03
CA SER A 370 -5.18 -27.10 -0.48
C SER A 370 -5.86 -26.01 -1.28
N TYR A 371 -5.64 -24.75 -0.90
CA TYR A 371 -6.38 -23.62 -1.43
C TYR A 371 -5.71 -23.00 -2.67
N PHE A 372 -4.37 -22.83 -2.62
CA PHE A 372 -3.62 -22.18 -3.69
C PHE A 372 -3.00 -23.18 -4.69
N LEU A 373 -3.01 -24.50 -4.41
CA LEU A 373 -2.38 -25.49 -5.28
C LEU A 373 -3.27 -26.63 -5.71
N GLY A 374 -4.55 -26.71 -5.35
CA GLY A 374 -5.25 -27.90 -5.79
C GLY A 374 -6.65 -28.20 -5.29
N GLY A 375 -7.46 -27.22 -4.96
CA GLY A 375 -8.86 -27.49 -4.60
C GLY A 375 -9.84 -27.01 -5.68
N ASP A 376 -10.83 -27.81 -6.02
CA ASP A 376 -12.04 -27.31 -6.66
C ASP A 376 -12.84 -26.53 -5.59
N LEU A 377 -12.83 -25.21 -5.71
CA LEU A 377 -13.46 -24.31 -4.74
C LEU A 377 -14.94 -24.03 -5.08
N GLY A 378 -15.42 -24.52 -6.20
CA GLY A 378 -16.67 -24.04 -6.80
C GLY A 378 -16.58 -22.59 -7.30
N ASP A 379 -17.30 -22.27 -8.37
CA ASP A 379 -17.12 -21.01 -9.12
C ASP A 379 -17.32 -19.75 -8.27
N ASP A 380 -18.35 -19.70 -7.43
CA ASP A 380 -18.68 -18.49 -6.66
C ASP A 380 -17.60 -18.20 -5.59
N LEU A 381 -17.15 -19.23 -4.89
CA LEU A 381 -16.09 -19.06 -3.89
C LEU A 381 -14.78 -18.66 -4.55
N ARG A 382 -14.46 -19.26 -5.69
CA ARG A 382 -13.28 -18.95 -6.48
C ARG A 382 -13.28 -17.47 -6.94
N ARG A 383 -14.41 -16.97 -7.43
CA ARG A 383 -14.58 -15.54 -7.79
C ARG A 383 -14.39 -14.62 -6.58
N GLY A 384 -14.93 -14.99 -5.43
CA GLY A 384 -14.75 -14.25 -4.18
C GLY A 384 -13.29 -14.14 -3.75
N VAL A 385 -12.55 -15.26 -3.87
CA VAL A 385 -11.09 -15.28 -3.64
C VAL A 385 -10.37 -14.35 -4.59
N MET A 386 -10.67 -14.44 -5.89
CA MET A 386 -10.05 -13.60 -6.92
C MET A 386 -10.28 -12.11 -6.63
N SER A 387 -11.48 -11.73 -6.17
CA SER A 387 -11.77 -10.35 -5.78
C SER A 387 -10.89 -9.89 -4.61
N VAL A 388 -10.71 -10.72 -3.60
CA VAL A 388 -9.80 -10.38 -2.48
C VAL A 388 -8.35 -10.28 -2.97
N LEU A 389 -7.89 -11.21 -3.80
CA LEU A 389 -6.54 -11.18 -4.40
C LEU A 389 -6.36 -9.99 -5.36
N ALA A 390 -7.44 -9.52 -5.99
CA ALA A 390 -7.44 -8.30 -6.81
C ALA A 390 -7.44 -7.00 -5.98
N GLY A 391 -7.55 -7.08 -4.65
CA GLY A 391 -7.64 -5.90 -3.79
C GLY A 391 -9.03 -5.28 -3.71
N ASP A 392 -10.06 -5.95 -4.22
CA ASP A 392 -11.46 -5.51 -4.17
C ASP A 392 -12.10 -5.94 -2.84
N VAL A 393 -11.66 -5.29 -1.75
CA VAL A 393 -12.00 -5.66 -0.37
C VAL A 393 -12.97 -4.69 0.32
N TRP A 394 -13.43 -3.66 -0.40
CA TRP A 394 -14.40 -2.68 0.11
C TRP A 394 -15.86 -3.02 -0.22
N ARG A 395 -16.09 -4.07 -1.03
CA ARG A 395 -17.41 -4.55 -1.38
C ARG A 395 -18.08 -5.35 -0.24
N TYR A 396 -19.39 -5.48 -0.27
CA TYR A 396 -20.18 -6.16 0.76
C TYR A 396 -20.86 -7.45 0.27
N ASP A 397 -20.72 -7.80 -1.00
CA ASP A 397 -21.33 -8.95 -1.66
C ASP A 397 -20.33 -10.08 -1.96
N ASN A 398 -19.27 -10.20 -1.17
CA ASN A 398 -18.26 -11.24 -1.30
C ASN A 398 -18.33 -12.24 -0.13
N THR A 399 -18.96 -13.41 -0.38
CA THR A 399 -19.12 -14.49 0.59
C THR A 399 -17.78 -14.96 1.18
N PHE A 400 -16.72 -15.04 0.36
CA PHE A 400 -15.40 -15.43 0.85
C PHE A 400 -14.84 -14.40 1.83
N GLN A 401 -14.97 -13.13 1.55
CA GLN A 401 -14.55 -12.06 2.46
C GLN A 401 -15.32 -12.16 3.80
N ASP A 402 -16.62 -12.41 3.76
CA ASP A 402 -17.43 -12.57 4.97
C ASP A 402 -17.01 -13.80 5.80
N MET A 403 -16.64 -14.90 5.14
CA MET A 403 -16.05 -16.08 5.81
C MET A 403 -14.72 -15.72 6.51
N LEU A 404 -13.83 -14.93 5.86
CA LEU A 404 -12.58 -14.46 6.48
C LEU A 404 -12.85 -13.64 7.74
N LEU A 405 -13.76 -12.69 7.65
CA LEU A 405 -14.11 -11.77 8.74
C LEU A 405 -14.80 -12.49 9.92
N SER A 406 -15.74 -13.40 9.64
CA SER A 406 -16.48 -14.17 10.65
C SER A 406 -15.56 -15.10 11.45
N ALA A 407 -14.66 -15.82 10.78
CA ALA A 407 -13.73 -16.72 11.45
C ALA A 407 -12.73 -15.94 12.33
N ARG A 408 -12.38 -14.71 11.96
CA ARG A 408 -11.50 -13.86 12.76
C ARG A 408 -12.21 -13.34 14.02
N ARG A 409 -13.48 -12.95 13.94
CA ARG A 409 -14.30 -12.54 15.10
C ARG A 409 -14.41 -13.65 16.13
N ARG A 410 -14.62 -14.92 15.73
CA ARG A 410 -14.69 -16.08 16.63
C ARG A 410 -13.37 -16.32 17.39
N ARG A 411 -12.22 -16.04 16.77
CA ARG A 411 -10.90 -16.19 17.41
C ARG A 411 -10.54 -15.04 18.37
N SER A 412 -11.18 -13.89 18.22
CA SER A 412 -10.96 -12.69 19.06
C SER A 412 -11.94 -12.62 20.21
N ALA A 413 -12.99 -13.43 20.23
CA ALA A 413 -13.90 -13.55 21.38
C ALA A 413 -13.16 -14.20 22.55
N PRO A 414 -13.24 -13.67 23.79
CA PRO A 414 -12.71 -14.34 24.96
C PRO A 414 -13.35 -15.73 25.05
N THR A 415 -12.54 -16.76 25.22
CA THR A 415 -13.05 -18.09 25.61
C THR A 415 -13.80 -17.91 26.92
N ALA A 416 -15.12 -18.00 26.85
CA ALA A 416 -15.92 -18.12 28.07
C ALA A 416 -15.47 -19.42 28.78
N ASN A 417 -14.75 -19.26 29.88
CA ASN A 417 -14.48 -20.33 30.84
C ASN A 417 -15.69 -20.48 31.74
#